data_5d6400414a9c2a66cde3e3cafb3892e4
#
_entry.id   5d6400414a9c2a66cde3e3cafb3892e4
#
_cell.length_a   1.000
_cell.length_b   1.000
_cell.length_c   1.000
_cell.angle_alpha   90.00
_cell.angle_beta   90.00
_cell.angle_gamma   90.00
#
_symmetry.space_group_name_H-M   'P 1'
#
loop_
_entity.id
_entity.type
_entity.pdbx_description
1 polymer ?
#
loop_
_entity_poly.entity_id
_entity_poly.type
_entity_poly.pdbx_seq_one_letter_code
_entity_poly.pdbx_strand_id
1 'polypeptide(L)'
;MIFVHLPQAENDPVATISHRRRGLDRQSLGPSDAVPAEAVWIDLIDPTREEDRRVEVALGIEIPTREESRNIEPSEVLYVEDGVRYMSARILCQSGTESPALVPISFILKDRQLITVRYDEPRSFQIFINRLARPGGCLPAGDHILVSLFETVIDRAAEILRLSGERIDEVSSAVFDPKGGQRVDVDTFRTTLQTMGMEGTRISKVRESLVSIERMLLFLSANTAGASLGDDLRAEVRTTLRDLQSLEDHATFLSGKIQFLLDAVLGLVSLEQNKIIKIFSVAAVVFLPPTLIASSYGMNFKNMPELEWQYGYPMALGVMVLSAIGTYLFFKLKRWL
;
A
#
# COMPACT_ATOMS: atom_id res chain seq x y z
N MET A 1 -4.58 -2.02 -28.81
CA MET A 1 -5.43 -0.87 -29.25
C MET A 1 -4.62 0.42 -29.17
N ILE A 2 -4.70 1.25 -30.20
CA ILE A 2 -3.98 2.52 -30.29
C ILE A 2 -4.98 3.67 -30.09
N PHE A 3 -4.71 4.54 -29.14
CA PHE A 3 -5.44 5.79 -28.96
C PHE A 3 -4.50 6.97 -29.24
N VAL A 4 -4.99 7.95 -29.98
CA VAL A 4 -4.26 9.18 -30.26
C VAL A 4 -4.99 10.37 -29.62
N HIS A 5 -4.22 11.28 -29.06
CA HIS A 5 -4.72 12.51 -28.47
C HIS A 5 -4.26 13.69 -29.34
N LEU A 6 -5.21 14.34 -29.97
CA LEU A 6 -5.00 15.43 -30.89
C LEU A 6 -5.46 16.76 -30.28
N PRO A 7 -4.80 17.88 -30.56
CA PRO A 7 -5.32 19.17 -30.24
C PRO A 7 -6.67 19.38 -30.95
N GLN A 8 -7.69 19.85 -30.24
CA GLN A 8 -8.99 20.13 -30.85
C GLN A 8 -8.86 21.16 -31.99
N ALA A 9 -9.36 20.82 -33.17
CA ALA A 9 -9.29 21.67 -34.36
C ALA A 9 -10.05 23.00 -34.19
N GLU A 10 -9.58 24.03 -34.88
CA GLU A 10 -10.13 25.39 -34.88
C GLU A 10 -11.34 25.48 -35.80
N ASN A 11 -12.53 25.21 -35.29
CA ASN A 11 -13.77 25.35 -36.07
C ASN A 11 -14.61 26.58 -35.70
N ASP A 12 -14.00 27.62 -35.10
CA ASP A 12 -14.76 28.83 -34.75
C ASP A 12 -14.06 30.11 -35.28
N PRO A 13 -14.56 30.73 -36.36
CA PRO A 13 -13.96 31.94 -36.95
C PRO A 13 -14.10 33.22 -36.11
N VAL A 14 -14.73 33.19 -34.94
CA VAL A 14 -15.02 34.36 -34.11
C VAL A 14 -14.18 34.47 -32.83
N ALA A 15 -13.31 33.55 -32.55
CA ALA A 15 -12.55 33.53 -31.28
C ALA A 15 -11.22 34.30 -31.34
N THR A 16 -11.25 35.59 -31.64
CA THR A 16 -10.07 36.47 -31.76
C THR A 16 -9.53 37.02 -30.45
N ILE A 17 -10.16 36.84 -29.29
CA ILE A 17 -9.70 37.44 -28.03
C ILE A 17 -10.02 36.52 -26.81
N SER A 18 -9.54 35.32 -26.79
CA SER A 18 -9.26 34.64 -25.50
C SER A 18 -8.48 33.35 -25.76
N HIS A 19 -7.31 33.23 -25.18
CA HIS A 19 -6.58 31.94 -25.10
C HIS A 19 -7.40 30.96 -24.25
N ARG A 20 -8.55 30.50 -24.75
CA ARG A 20 -9.27 29.39 -24.14
C ARG A 20 -8.46 28.15 -24.45
N ARG A 21 -7.76 27.67 -23.44
CA ARG A 21 -7.08 26.37 -23.46
C ARG A 21 -8.10 25.31 -23.89
N ARG A 22 -7.89 24.70 -25.05
CA ARG A 22 -8.75 23.67 -25.61
C ARG A 22 -8.42 22.33 -24.95
N GLY A 23 -9.36 21.37 -24.94
CA GLY A 23 -9.09 19.99 -24.53
C GLY A 23 -8.32 19.23 -25.61
N LEU A 24 -7.84 18.02 -25.26
CA LEU A 24 -7.36 17.06 -26.25
C LEU A 24 -8.51 16.13 -26.65
N ASP A 25 -8.63 15.87 -27.98
CA ASP A 25 -9.58 14.91 -28.51
C ASP A 25 -8.95 13.53 -28.55
N ARG A 26 -9.59 12.53 -27.96
CA ARG A 26 -9.14 11.14 -27.94
C ARG A 26 -9.81 10.36 -29.05
N GLN A 27 -9.03 9.83 -29.98
CA GLN A 27 -9.50 9.01 -31.08
C GLN A 27 -8.87 7.62 -31.03
N SER A 28 -9.66 6.59 -31.31
CA SER A 28 -9.15 5.23 -31.50
C SER A 28 -8.76 5.04 -32.97
N LEU A 29 -7.54 4.59 -33.23
CA LEU A 29 -7.10 4.28 -34.57
C LEU A 29 -7.57 2.88 -34.99
N GLY A 30 -8.22 2.80 -36.15
CA GLY A 30 -8.54 1.55 -36.80
C GLY A 30 -7.28 0.82 -37.34
N PRO A 31 -7.42 -0.44 -37.78
CA PRO A 31 -6.28 -1.25 -38.25
C PRO A 31 -5.50 -0.63 -39.42
N SER A 32 -6.17 0.15 -40.28
CA SER A 32 -5.59 0.73 -41.52
C SER A 32 -5.31 2.23 -41.42
N ASP A 33 -5.61 2.86 -40.28
CA ASP A 33 -5.44 4.31 -40.14
C ASP A 33 -3.96 4.66 -39.96
N ALA A 34 -3.51 5.72 -40.60
CA ALA A 34 -2.17 6.24 -40.38
C ALA A 34 -2.06 6.92 -39.02
N VAL A 35 -0.90 6.81 -38.37
CA VAL A 35 -0.60 7.52 -37.14
C VAL A 35 -0.49 9.02 -37.45
N PRO A 36 -1.35 9.90 -36.87
CA PRO A 36 -1.29 11.32 -37.19
C PRO A 36 0.01 11.95 -36.67
N ALA A 37 0.70 12.67 -37.54
CA ALA A 37 1.93 13.39 -37.16
C ALA A 37 1.67 14.51 -36.10
N GLU A 38 0.44 14.98 -36.00
CA GLU A 38 -0.01 16.05 -35.07
C GLU A 38 -0.37 15.52 -33.69
N ALA A 39 -0.36 14.18 -33.49
CA ALA A 39 -0.67 13.60 -32.18
C ALA A 39 0.36 14.04 -31.15
N VAL A 40 -0.10 14.62 -30.04
CA VAL A 40 0.78 14.99 -28.91
C VAL A 40 0.99 13.84 -27.94
N TRP A 41 0.02 12.92 -27.89
CA TRP A 41 0.11 11.71 -27.07
C TRP A 41 -0.49 10.51 -27.81
N ILE A 42 0.25 9.41 -27.83
CA ILE A 42 -0.14 8.12 -28.40
C ILE A 42 -0.13 7.12 -27.27
N ASP A 43 -1.30 6.53 -26.95
CA ASP A 43 -1.47 5.59 -25.84
C ASP A 43 -1.76 4.19 -26.39
N LEU A 44 -0.81 3.28 -26.25
CA LEU A 44 -0.88 1.88 -26.66
C LEU A 44 -1.34 1.04 -25.48
N ILE A 45 -2.55 0.49 -25.59
CA ILE A 45 -3.16 -0.35 -24.53
C ILE A 45 -3.20 -1.79 -25.02
N ASP A 46 -2.45 -2.67 -24.37
CA ASP A 46 -2.29 -4.08 -24.73
C ASP A 46 -2.15 -4.25 -26.26
N PRO A 47 -1.11 -3.61 -26.85
CA PRO A 47 -0.97 -3.57 -28.29
C PRO A 47 -0.61 -4.94 -28.86
N THR A 48 -1.06 -5.19 -30.10
CA THR A 48 -0.58 -6.31 -30.90
C THR A 48 0.75 -5.97 -31.54
N ARG A 49 1.53 -6.97 -31.95
CA ARG A 49 2.79 -6.75 -32.69
C ARG A 49 2.62 -5.93 -34.00
N GLU A 50 1.45 -6.03 -34.62
CA GLU A 50 1.16 -5.24 -35.83
C GLU A 50 0.91 -3.76 -35.48
N GLU A 51 0.25 -3.51 -34.34
CA GLU A 51 0.03 -2.16 -33.79
C GLU A 51 1.36 -1.52 -33.40
N ASP A 52 2.24 -2.24 -32.68
CA ASP A 52 3.58 -1.77 -32.32
C ASP A 52 4.36 -1.40 -33.59
N ARG A 53 4.50 -2.32 -34.51
CA ARG A 53 5.24 -2.11 -35.77
C ARG A 53 4.74 -0.92 -36.59
N ARG A 54 3.44 -0.67 -36.56
CA ARG A 54 2.86 0.47 -37.27
C ARG A 54 3.30 1.80 -36.66
N VAL A 55 3.35 1.89 -35.31
CA VAL A 55 3.83 3.08 -34.61
C VAL A 55 5.35 3.21 -34.75
N GLU A 56 6.10 2.10 -34.67
CA GLU A 56 7.55 2.07 -34.85
C GLU A 56 7.95 2.62 -36.25
N VAL A 57 7.29 2.14 -37.31
CA VAL A 57 7.57 2.60 -38.70
C VAL A 57 7.15 4.06 -38.85
N ALA A 58 6.01 4.48 -38.31
CA ALA A 58 5.52 5.85 -38.46
C ALA A 58 6.40 6.88 -37.77
N LEU A 59 6.94 6.52 -36.58
CA LEU A 59 7.70 7.42 -35.75
C LEU A 59 9.21 7.17 -35.78
N GLY A 60 9.68 6.02 -36.32
CA GLY A 60 11.10 5.65 -36.30
C GLY A 60 11.62 5.49 -34.87
N ILE A 61 10.93 4.71 -34.04
CA ILE A 61 11.25 4.37 -32.68
C ILE A 61 11.17 2.85 -32.49
N GLU A 62 11.73 2.33 -31.42
CA GLU A 62 11.49 0.95 -30.98
C GLU A 62 10.50 0.95 -29.84
N ILE A 63 9.54 0.00 -29.84
CA ILE A 63 8.55 -0.15 -28.77
C ILE A 63 8.93 -1.38 -27.95
N PRO A 64 9.18 -1.21 -26.62
CA PRO A 64 9.48 -2.34 -25.75
C PRO A 64 8.34 -3.34 -25.70
N THR A 65 8.65 -4.61 -25.92
CA THR A 65 7.70 -5.70 -25.83
C THR A 65 7.22 -5.90 -24.38
N ARG A 66 6.13 -6.66 -24.21
CA ARG A 66 5.60 -6.98 -22.88
C ARG A 66 6.61 -7.72 -22.00
N GLU A 67 7.43 -8.59 -22.58
CA GLU A 67 8.45 -9.35 -21.84
C GLU A 67 9.61 -8.44 -21.44
N GLU A 68 10.09 -7.59 -22.32
CA GLU A 68 11.10 -6.58 -22.04
C GLU A 68 10.61 -5.61 -20.95
N SER A 69 9.39 -5.09 -21.07
CA SER A 69 8.79 -4.20 -20.06
C SER A 69 8.68 -4.83 -18.66
N ARG A 70 8.56 -6.16 -18.55
CA ARG A 70 8.51 -6.87 -17.26
C ARG A 70 9.88 -7.18 -16.68
N ASN A 71 10.85 -7.45 -17.53
CA ASN A 71 12.17 -7.95 -17.17
C ASN A 71 13.27 -6.89 -17.28
N ILE A 72 12.90 -5.61 -17.41
CA ILE A 72 13.87 -4.51 -17.58
C ILE A 72 14.86 -4.52 -16.42
N GLU A 73 16.14 -4.65 -16.73
CA GLU A 73 17.22 -4.44 -15.76
C GLU A 73 17.24 -2.97 -15.29
N PRO A 74 17.67 -2.69 -14.04
CA PRO A 74 17.68 -1.33 -13.51
C PRO A 74 18.46 -0.31 -14.36
N SER A 75 19.41 -0.78 -15.18
CA SER A 75 20.21 0.02 -16.11
C SER A 75 19.49 0.39 -17.42
N GLU A 76 18.46 -0.39 -17.80
CA GLU A 76 17.72 -0.22 -19.05
C GLU A 76 16.40 0.53 -18.88
N VAL A 77 16.08 0.92 -17.65
CA VAL A 77 14.83 1.62 -17.32
C VAL A 77 14.79 3.04 -17.86
N LEU A 78 15.95 3.70 -18.03
CA LEU A 78 16.08 5.10 -18.40
C LEU A 78 17.29 5.28 -19.31
N TYR A 79 17.05 5.50 -20.60
CA TYR A 79 18.14 5.71 -21.57
C TYR A 79 17.71 6.66 -22.68
N VAL A 80 18.69 7.11 -23.44
CA VAL A 80 18.51 7.94 -24.64
C VAL A 80 19.15 7.23 -25.81
N GLU A 81 18.40 7.05 -26.89
CA GLU A 81 18.87 6.47 -28.14
C GLU A 81 18.35 7.30 -29.32
N ASP A 82 19.23 7.69 -30.21
CA ASP A 82 18.92 8.52 -31.40
C ASP A 82 18.09 9.79 -31.10
N GLY A 83 18.31 10.39 -29.91
CA GLY A 83 17.57 11.59 -29.48
C GLY A 83 16.20 11.29 -28.88
N VAL A 84 15.79 10.03 -28.83
CA VAL A 84 14.55 9.56 -28.21
C VAL A 84 14.84 9.18 -26.76
N ARG A 85 13.98 9.61 -25.82
CA ARG A 85 14.08 9.25 -24.41
C ARG A 85 13.16 8.07 -24.11
N TYR A 86 13.74 6.96 -23.69
CA TYR A 86 13.04 5.76 -23.26
C TYR A 86 13.03 5.72 -21.73
N MET A 87 11.86 5.56 -21.16
CA MET A 87 11.66 5.62 -19.71
C MET A 87 10.62 4.58 -19.32
N SER A 88 10.82 3.90 -18.20
CA SER A 88 9.83 2.97 -17.62
C SER A 88 9.62 3.27 -16.14
N ALA A 89 8.36 3.30 -15.73
CA ALA A 89 7.97 3.43 -14.32
C ALA A 89 7.00 2.33 -13.91
N ARG A 90 7.04 1.96 -12.62
CA ARG A 90 6.07 1.06 -12.02
C ARG A 90 4.94 1.88 -11.41
N ILE A 91 3.76 1.76 -11.98
CA ILE A 91 2.58 2.52 -11.56
C ILE A 91 1.62 1.61 -10.80
N LEU A 92 1.05 2.14 -9.71
CA LEU A 92 0.09 1.40 -8.90
C LEU A 92 -1.23 1.20 -9.65
N CYS A 93 -1.60 -0.07 -9.82
CA CYS A 93 -2.87 -0.51 -10.39
C CYS A 93 -3.72 -1.20 -9.32
N GLN A 94 -5.04 -1.27 -9.52
CA GLN A 94 -5.98 -1.96 -8.63
C GLN A 94 -5.89 -1.50 -7.15
N SER A 95 -5.60 -0.23 -6.92
CA SER A 95 -5.39 0.35 -5.59
C SER A 95 -6.59 0.26 -4.64
N GLY A 96 -7.78 -0.01 -5.15
CA GLY A 96 -9.01 -0.22 -4.37
C GLY A 96 -9.27 -1.66 -3.97
N THR A 97 -8.46 -2.61 -4.39
CA THR A 97 -8.60 -4.04 -4.08
C THR A 97 -7.73 -4.46 -2.90
N GLU A 98 -7.95 -5.67 -2.39
CA GLU A 98 -7.09 -6.29 -1.36
C GLU A 98 -5.67 -6.59 -1.88
N SER A 99 -5.51 -6.71 -3.19
CA SER A 99 -4.25 -7.04 -3.84
C SER A 99 -3.83 -5.96 -4.85
N PRO A 100 -3.38 -4.78 -4.39
CA PRO A 100 -2.86 -3.77 -5.30
C PRO A 100 -1.68 -4.33 -6.08
N ALA A 101 -1.54 -3.97 -7.35
CA ALA A 101 -0.47 -4.41 -8.22
C ALA A 101 0.40 -3.22 -8.68
N LEU A 102 1.68 -3.46 -8.88
CA LEU A 102 2.57 -2.54 -9.57
C LEU A 102 2.75 -3.05 -11.00
N VAL A 103 2.44 -2.21 -11.95
CA VAL A 103 2.52 -2.55 -13.37
C VAL A 103 3.56 -1.66 -14.06
N PRO A 104 4.44 -2.23 -14.87
CA PRO A 104 5.38 -1.45 -15.65
C PRO A 104 4.64 -0.73 -16.78
N ILE A 105 4.97 0.52 -16.98
CA ILE A 105 4.50 1.34 -18.10
C ILE A 105 5.71 1.98 -18.75
N SER A 106 5.84 1.83 -20.05
CA SER A 106 6.90 2.47 -20.83
C SER A 106 6.41 3.82 -21.36
N PHE A 107 7.28 4.83 -21.25
CA PHE A 107 7.07 6.19 -21.69
C PHE A 107 8.21 6.54 -22.64
N ILE A 108 7.85 6.90 -23.87
CA ILE A 108 8.81 7.26 -24.92
C ILE A 108 8.54 8.70 -25.29
N LEU A 109 9.56 9.54 -25.20
CA LEU A 109 9.48 10.93 -25.63
C LEU A 109 10.34 11.14 -26.86
N LYS A 110 9.68 11.48 -27.96
CA LYS A 110 10.31 11.87 -29.22
C LYS A 110 9.83 13.25 -29.62
N ASP A 111 10.75 14.16 -29.79
CA ASP A 111 10.47 15.57 -30.12
C ASP A 111 9.41 16.17 -29.16
N ARG A 112 8.19 16.35 -29.66
CA ARG A 112 7.05 16.89 -28.89
C ARG A 112 5.96 15.88 -28.60
N GLN A 113 6.20 14.61 -28.89
CA GLN A 113 5.22 13.54 -28.77
C GLN A 113 5.56 12.63 -27.59
N LEU A 114 4.55 12.29 -26.80
CA LEU A 114 4.60 11.25 -25.79
C LEU A 114 3.98 9.97 -26.36
N ILE A 115 4.68 8.86 -26.21
CA ILE A 115 4.12 7.53 -26.48
C ILE A 115 4.11 6.76 -25.16
N THR A 116 2.97 6.20 -24.79
CA THR A 116 2.83 5.32 -23.62
C THR A 116 2.47 3.92 -24.04
N VAL A 117 3.16 2.92 -23.48
CA VAL A 117 2.89 1.49 -23.73
C VAL A 117 2.54 0.85 -22.39
N ARG A 118 1.33 0.31 -22.31
CA ARG A 118 0.82 -0.29 -21.08
C ARG A 118 -0.06 -1.50 -21.35
N TYR A 119 0.02 -2.48 -20.47
CA TYR A 119 -0.71 -3.76 -20.56
C TYR A 119 -1.79 -3.87 -19.48
N ASP A 120 -1.93 -2.84 -18.67
CA ASP A 120 -2.90 -2.70 -17.59
C ASP A 120 -3.51 -1.30 -17.61
N GLU A 121 -4.62 -1.09 -16.88
CA GLU A 121 -5.33 0.18 -16.82
C GLU A 121 -5.28 0.81 -15.42
N PRO A 122 -4.21 1.54 -15.06
CA PRO A 122 -4.18 2.27 -13.81
C PRO A 122 -5.27 3.34 -13.77
N ARG A 123 -5.97 3.43 -12.65
CA ARG A 123 -7.07 4.40 -12.48
C ARG A 123 -6.62 5.86 -12.68
N SER A 124 -5.36 6.16 -12.39
CA SER A 124 -4.77 7.48 -12.62
C SER A 124 -4.80 7.89 -14.09
N PHE A 125 -4.58 6.96 -15.03
CA PHE A 125 -4.68 7.24 -16.46
C PHE A 125 -6.11 7.62 -16.88
N GLN A 126 -7.12 6.91 -16.39
CA GLN A 126 -8.51 7.24 -16.68
C GLN A 126 -8.89 8.61 -16.11
N ILE A 127 -8.45 8.92 -14.89
CA ILE A 127 -8.67 10.25 -14.27
C ILE A 127 -8.01 11.32 -15.15
N PHE A 128 -6.77 11.11 -15.57
CA PHE A 128 -6.02 12.04 -16.39
C PHE A 128 -6.69 12.27 -17.75
N ILE A 129 -7.06 11.21 -18.47
CA ILE A 129 -7.76 11.27 -19.75
C ILE A 129 -9.05 12.07 -19.64
N ASN A 130 -9.84 11.82 -18.59
CA ASN A 130 -11.07 12.59 -18.33
C ASN A 130 -10.79 14.07 -18.01
N ARG A 131 -9.65 14.40 -17.41
CA ARG A 131 -9.20 15.76 -17.16
C ARG A 131 -8.82 16.47 -18.47
N LEU A 132 -8.10 15.79 -19.35
CA LEU A 132 -7.69 16.32 -20.65
C LEU A 132 -8.86 16.59 -21.61
N ALA A 133 -9.94 15.84 -21.51
CA ALA A 133 -11.15 16.03 -22.32
C ALA A 133 -11.94 17.31 -21.94
N ARG A 134 -11.64 17.92 -20.77
CA ARG A 134 -12.34 19.14 -20.34
C ARG A 134 -11.77 20.39 -21.00
N PRO A 135 -12.58 21.44 -21.19
CA PRO A 135 -12.10 22.74 -21.64
C PRO A 135 -10.99 23.24 -20.71
N GLY A 136 -9.84 23.59 -21.27
CA GLY A 136 -8.66 23.98 -20.50
C GLY A 136 -7.64 22.87 -20.26
N GLY A 137 -7.92 21.61 -20.65
CA GLY A 137 -7.02 20.48 -20.50
C GLY A 137 -5.96 20.33 -21.60
N CYS A 138 -5.86 21.25 -22.57
CA CYS A 138 -4.87 21.17 -23.64
C CYS A 138 -3.46 21.45 -23.11
N LEU A 139 -2.55 20.51 -23.30
CA LEU A 139 -1.14 20.62 -23.02
C LEU A 139 -0.37 20.75 -24.33
N PRO A 140 0.70 21.59 -24.40
CA PRO A 140 1.31 22.00 -25.67
C PRO A 140 2.22 20.92 -26.27
N ALA A 141 2.70 19.94 -25.48
CA ALA A 141 3.65 18.96 -25.94
C ALA A 141 3.65 17.72 -25.05
N GLY A 142 4.25 16.63 -25.50
CA GLY A 142 4.30 15.34 -24.81
C GLY A 142 5.01 15.36 -23.46
N ASP A 143 6.02 16.19 -23.30
CA ASP A 143 6.72 16.39 -22.02
C ASP A 143 5.81 17.01 -20.95
N HIS A 144 4.99 18.01 -21.30
CA HIS A 144 3.98 18.58 -20.40
C HIS A 144 2.89 17.54 -20.05
N ILE A 145 2.49 16.70 -21.04
CA ILE A 145 1.54 15.61 -20.81
C ILE A 145 2.12 14.60 -19.81
N LEU A 146 3.39 14.24 -19.95
CA LEU A 146 4.08 13.30 -19.06
C LEU A 146 4.13 13.82 -17.61
N VAL A 147 4.56 15.07 -17.41
CA VAL A 147 4.65 15.68 -16.08
C VAL A 147 3.26 15.77 -15.45
N SER A 148 2.25 16.26 -16.18
CA SER A 148 0.89 16.38 -15.67
C SER A 148 0.20 15.02 -15.43
N LEU A 149 0.57 13.97 -16.18
CA LEU A 149 0.15 12.60 -15.88
C LEU A 149 0.76 12.13 -14.57
N PHE A 150 2.06 12.38 -14.33
CA PHE A 150 2.69 12.03 -13.05
C PHE A 150 2.11 12.79 -11.88
N GLU A 151 1.77 14.07 -12.01
CA GLU A 151 1.02 14.78 -10.97
C GLU A 151 -0.27 14.04 -10.61
N THR A 152 -1.03 13.58 -11.62
CA THR A 152 -2.25 12.82 -11.39
C THR A 152 -1.99 11.47 -10.70
N VAL A 153 -0.87 10.81 -11.00
CA VAL A 153 -0.45 9.56 -10.32
C VAL A 153 -0.06 9.84 -8.87
N ILE A 154 0.67 10.93 -8.62
CA ILE A 154 1.10 11.37 -7.29
C ILE A 154 -0.10 11.78 -6.43
N ASP A 155 -1.05 12.54 -6.98
CA ASP A 155 -2.31 12.89 -6.32
C ASP A 155 -3.08 11.63 -5.89
N ARG A 156 -3.11 10.62 -6.76
CA ARG A 156 -3.75 9.34 -6.43
C ARG A 156 -3.00 8.57 -5.35
N ALA A 157 -1.66 8.61 -5.36
CA ALA A 157 -0.83 8.02 -4.30
C ALA A 157 -1.08 8.71 -2.95
N ALA A 158 -1.19 10.04 -2.94
CA ALA A 158 -1.53 10.82 -1.75
C ALA A 158 -2.89 10.41 -1.16
N GLU A 159 -3.91 10.25 -2.01
CA GLU A 159 -5.24 9.79 -1.58
C GLU A 159 -5.18 8.39 -0.94
N ILE A 160 -4.41 7.48 -1.54
CA ILE A 160 -4.25 6.11 -1.02
C ILE A 160 -3.55 6.13 0.34
N LEU A 161 -2.46 6.89 0.49
CA LEU A 161 -1.74 7.03 1.77
C LEU A 161 -2.64 7.63 2.86
N ARG A 162 -3.44 8.65 2.53
CA ARG A 162 -4.41 9.24 3.45
C ARG A 162 -5.43 8.20 3.94
N LEU A 163 -6.02 7.43 3.03
CA LEU A 163 -6.97 6.37 3.38
C LEU A 163 -6.34 5.25 4.20
N SER A 164 -5.08 4.88 3.89
CA SER A 164 -4.31 3.91 4.69
C SER A 164 -4.05 4.47 6.09
N GLY A 165 -3.71 5.75 6.21
CA GLY A 165 -3.52 6.43 7.50
C GLY A 165 -4.78 6.38 8.36
N GLU A 166 -5.96 6.69 7.80
CA GLU A 166 -7.25 6.63 8.50
C GLU A 166 -7.54 5.21 9.03
N ARG A 167 -7.30 4.16 8.22
CA ARG A 167 -7.48 2.77 8.66
C ARG A 167 -6.52 2.36 9.76
N ILE A 168 -5.26 2.82 9.69
CA ILE A 168 -4.27 2.59 10.74
C ILE A 168 -4.71 3.27 12.04
N ASP A 169 -5.30 4.47 11.97
CA ASP A 169 -5.83 5.20 13.12
C ASP A 169 -7.04 4.51 13.74
N GLU A 170 -7.95 3.99 12.93
CA GLU A 170 -9.09 3.19 13.39
C GLU A 170 -8.63 1.95 14.16
N VAL A 171 -7.65 1.22 13.61
CA VAL A 171 -7.07 0.05 14.28
C VAL A 171 -6.33 0.44 15.55
N SER A 172 -5.57 1.53 15.54
CA SER A 172 -4.91 2.07 16.72
C SER A 172 -5.90 2.35 17.85
N SER A 173 -7.01 3.01 17.51
CA SER A 173 -8.07 3.32 18.48
C SER A 173 -8.74 2.05 19.03
N ALA A 174 -8.97 1.04 18.18
CA ALA A 174 -9.55 -0.23 18.61
C ALA A 174 -8.64 -1.00 19.58
N VAL A 175 -7.32 -0.88 19.43
CA VAL A 175 -6.32 -1.56 20.28
C VAL A 175 -6.13 -0.84 21.61
N PHE A 176 -6.02 0.51 21.61
CA PHE A 176 -5.63 1.27 22.79
C PHE A 176 -6.82 1.87 23.56
N ASP A 177 -7.95 2.10 22.90
CA ASP A 177 -9.17 2.66 23.52
C ASP A 177 -10.41 1.83 23.14
N PRO A 178 -10.51 0.59 23.59
CA PRO A 178 -11.65 -0.27 23.29
C PRO A 178 -12.93 0.34 23.89
N LYS A 179 -13.82 0.82 23.01
CA LYS A 179 -15.11 1.42 23.41
C LYS A 179 -15.89 0.46 24.31
N GLY A 180 -16.19 0.89 25.54
CA GLY A 180 -17.08 0.17 26.47
C GLY A 180 -16.41 -0.85 27.39
N GLY A 181 -15.09 -0.82 27.59
CA GLY A 181 -14.42 -1.74 28.52
C GLY A 181 -14.45 -3.22 28.05
N GLN A 182 -14.77 -3.45 26.79
CA GLN A 182 -14.68 -4.77 26.17
C GLN A 182 -13.22 -5.23 26.17
N ARG A 183 -12.99 -6.43 26.70
CA ARG A 183 -11.69 -7.09 26.55
C ARG A 183 -11.41 -7.27 25.06
N VAL A 184 -10.22 -6.87 24.64
CA VAL A 184 -9.77 -7.13 23.25
C VAL A 184 -9.68 -8.66 23.11
N ASP A 185 -10.55 -9.22 22.29
CA ASP A 185 -10.61 -10.67 22.03
C ASP A 185 -9.51 -11.10 21.05
N VAL A 186 -9.17 -12.39 21.07
CA VAL A 186 -8.18 -13.01 20.16
C VAL A 186 -8.52 -12.74 18.70
N ASP A 187 -9.82 -12.75 18.34
CA ASP A 187 -10.26 -12.44 16.98
C ASP A 187 -10.00 -10.98 16.60
N THR A 188 -10.08 -10.06 17.53
CA THR A 188 -9.73 -8.65 17.31
C THR A 188 -8.23 -8.51 17.01
N PHE A 189 -7.35 -9.18 17.75
CA PHE A 189 -5.92 -9.18 17.48
C PHE A 189 -5.60 -9.75 16.10
N ARG A 190 -6.25 -10.84 15.72
CA ARG A 190 -6.08 -11.46 14.40
C ARG A 190 -6.48 -10.51 13.27
N THR A 191 -7.64 -9.89 13.37
CA THR A 191 -8.13 -8.91 12.38
C THR A 191 -7.21 -7.70 12.30
N THR A 192 -6.74 -7.20 13.44
CA THR A 192 -5.75 -6.13 13.53
C THR A 192 -4.48 -6.46 12.76
N LEU A 193 -3.89 -7.64 13.02
CA LEU A 193 -2.66 -8.08 12.33
C LEU A 193 -2.86 -8.22 10.83
N GLN A 194 -3.99 -8.76 10.39
CA GLN A 194 -4.34 -8.88 8.97
C GLN A 194 -4.46 -7.50 8.30
N THR A 195 -5.18 -6.58 8.93
CA THR A 195 -5.35 -5.22 8.41
C THR A 195 -4.01 -4.49 8.32
N MET A 196 -3.17 -4.58 9.37
CA MET A 196 -1.82 -3.99 9.35
C MET A 196 -0.95 -4.57 8.23
N GLY A 197 -1.00 -5.88 7.99
CA GLY A 197 -0.28 -6.55 6.91
C GLY A 197 -0.73 -6.06 5.53
N MET A 198 -2.04 -5.91 5.31
CA MET A 198 -2.59 -5.39 4.06
C MET A 198 -2.21 -3.93 3.82
N GLU A 199 -2.36 -3.06 4.83
CA GLU A 199 -2.00 -1.65 4.70
C GLU A 199 -0.47 -1.48 4.54
N GLY A 200 0.35 -2.26 5.24
CA GLY A 200 1.80 -2.28 5.06
C GLY A 200 2.21 -2.64 3.64
N THR A 201 1.58 -3.67 3.05
CA THR A 201 1.80 -4.05 1.65
C THR A 201 1.38 -2.94 0.69
N ARG A 202 0.24 -2.29 0.95
CA ARG A 202 -0.27 -1.18 0.13
C ARG A 202 0.67 0.03 0.16
N ILE A 203 1.10 0.45 1.33
CA ILE A 203 2.04 1.57 1.53
C ILE A 203 3.38 1.28 0.85
N SER A 204 3.90 0.05 0.99
CA SER A 204 5.14 -0.37 0.33
C SER A 204 5.06 -0.25 -1.20
N LYS A 205 3.95 -0.69 -1.81
CA LYS A 205 3.74 -0.58 -3.26
C LYS A 205 3.55 0.87 -3.72
N VAL A 206 2.86 1.70 -2.93
CA VAL A 206 2.78 3.14 -3.22
C VAL A 206 4.18 3.75 -3.22
N ARG A 207 4.98 3.48 -2.21
CA ARG A 207 6.36 3.99 -2.11
C ARG A 207 7.23 3.54 -3.29
N GLU A 208 7.14 2.26 -3.69
CA GLU A 208 7.88 1.75 -4.85
C GLU A 208 7.47 2.49 -6.15
N SER A 209 6.18 2.78 -6.32
CA SER A 209 5.69 3.59 -7.44
C SER A 209 6.26 5.02 -7.41
N LEU A 210 6.23 5.68 -6.25
CA LEU A 210 6.77 7.04 -6.08
C LEU A 210 8.25 7.10 -6.42
N VAL A 211 9.08 6.19 -5.87
CA VAL A 211 10.52 6.11 -6.17
C VAL A 211 10.78 5.88 -7.66
N SER A 212 9.94 5.08 -8.33
CA SER A 212 10.04 4.85 -9.77
C SER A 212 9.78 6.14 -10.57
N ILE A 213 8.78 6.92 -10.17
CA ILE A 213 8.45 8.21 -10.79
C ILE A 213 9.53 9.25 -10.49
N GLU A 214 10.07 9.28 -9.28
CA GLU A 214 11.17 10.18 -8.91
C GLU A 214 12.36 10.02 -9.87
N ARG A 215 12.79 8.78 -10.09
CA ARG A 215 13.89 8.48 -11.03
C ARG A 215 13.60 8.99 -12.43
N MET A 216 12.38 8.84 -12.91
CA MET A 216 11.99 9.34 -14.24
C MET A 216 12.01 10.88 -14.29
N LEU A 217 11.47 11.56 -13.30
CA LEU A 217 11.46 13.02 -13.26
C LEU A 217 12.89 13.59 -13.16
N LEU A 218 13.77 12.95 -12.39
CA LEU A 218 15.20 13.31 -12.32
C LEU A 218 15.87 13.10 -13.66
N PHE A 219 15.64 11.98 -14.34
CA PHE A 219 16.14 11.72 -15.68
C PHE A 219 15.61 12.73 -16.71
N LEU A 220 14.34 13.08 -16.66
CA LEU A 220 13.71 14.08 -17.51
C LEU A 220 14.33 15.47 -17.29
N SER A 221 14.66 15.82 -16.04
CA SER A 221 15.25 17.10 -15.67
C SER A 221 16.74 17.21 -16.04
N ALA A 222 17.44 16.09 -16.20
CA ALA A 222 18.82 16.06 -16.63
C ALA A 222 18.91 16.53 -18.09
N ASN A 223 19.85 17.45 -18.40
CA ASN A 223 20.12 17.94 -19.75
C ASN A 223 20.80 16.86 -20.61
N THR A 224 20.16 15.73 -20.78
CA THR A 224 20.65 14.60 -21.56
C THR A 224 20.21 14.79 -23.02
N ALA A 225 21.11 14.59 -23.97
CA ALA A 225 20.84 14.62 -25.40
C ALA A 225 20.46 15.99 -26.04
N GLY A 226 20.89 17.11 -25.46
CA GLY A 226 20.73 18.43 -26.10
C GLY A 226 19.31 19.03 -26.11
N ALA A 227 18.30 18.29 -25.62
CA ALA A 227 16.94 18.79 -25.44
C ALA A 227 16.75 19.31 -24.02
N SER A 228 16.91 20.61 -23.82
CA SER A 228 16.61 21.29 -22.57
C SER A 228 15.11 21.45 -22.39
N LEU A 229 14.58 21.05 -21.22
CA LEU A 229 13.22 21.41 -20.82
C LEU A 229 13.08 22.95 -20.77
N GLY A 230 11.93 23.46 -21.17
CA GLY A 230 11.58 24.85 -20.97
C GLY A 230 11.61 25.25 -19.47
N ASP A 231 11.88 26.50 -19.18
CA ASP A 231 12.04 26.96 -17.79
C ASP A 231 10.77 26.74 -16.96
N ASP A 232 9.58 26.92 -17.56
CA ASP A 232 8.28 26.68 -16.92
C ASP A 232 8.11 25.20 -16.54
N LEU A 233 8.38 24.29 -17.47
CA LEU A 233 8.28 22.84 -17.23
C LEU A 233 9.32 22.35 -16.22
N ARG A 234 10.52 22.97 -16.23
CA ARG A 234 11.55 22.67 -15.21
C ARG A 234 11.13 23.13 -13.81
N ALA A 235 10.41 24.23 -13.70
CA ALA A 235 9.84 24.67 -12.43
C ALA A 235 8.74 23.73 -11.94
N GLU A 236 7.86 23.26 -12.84
CA GLU A 236 6.82 22.27 -12.55
C GLU A 236 7.44 20.95 -12.05
N VAL A 237 8.40 20.37 -12.77
CA VAL A 237 9.13 19.15 -12.36
C VAL A 237 9.76 19.30 -10.97
N ARG A 238 10.35 20.46 -10.65
CA ARG A 238 10.89 20.70 -9.30
C ARG A 238 9.82 20.70 -8.21
N THR A 239 8.66 21.25 -8.50
CA THR A 239 7.53 21.23 -7.56
C THR A 239 7.03 19.82 -7.36
N THR A 240 6.80 19.08 -8.44
CA THR A 240 6.37 17.69 -8.43
C THR A 240 7.34 16.78 -7.66
N LEU A 241 8.66 16.98 -7.80
CA LEU A 241 9.68 16.25 -7.04
C LEU A 241 9.62 16.53 -5.52
N ARG A 242 9.29 17.77 -5.11
CA ARG A 242 9.12 18.09 -3.68
C ARG A 242 7.88 17.43 -3.09
N ASP A 243 6.77 17.46 -3.83
CA ASP A 243 5.54 16.82 -3.42
C ASP A 243 5.72 15.31 -3.28
N LEU A 244 6.45 14.71 -4.22
CA LEU A 244 6.80 13.29 -4.20
C LEU A 244 7.63 12.94 -2.97
N GLN A 245 8.70 13.70 -2.67
CA GLN A 245 9.51 13.51 -1.47
C GLN A 245 8.67 13.59 -0.19
N SER A 246 7.77 14.58 -0.10
CA SER A 246 6.86 14.71 1.05
C SER A 246 5.97 13.48 1.23
N LEU A 247 5.51 12.88 0.13
CA LEU A 247 4.70 11.65 0.19
C LEU A 247 5.52 10.41 0.54
N GLU A 248 6.78 10.32 0.12
CA GLU A 248 7.70 9.26 0.53
C GLU A 248 7.97 9.29 2.04
N ASP A 249 8.19 10.49 2.58
CA ASP A 249 8.36 10.70 4.02
C ASP A 249 7.09 10.30 4.77
N HIS A 250 5.92 10.68 4.24
CA HIS A 250 4.64 10.27 4.82
C HIS A 250 4.42 8.75 4.77
N ALA A 251 4.76 8.09 3.67
CA ALA A 251 4.70 6.63 3.55
C ALA A 251 5.65 5.94 4.56
N THR A 252 6.83 6.50 4.77
CA THR A 252 7.79 6.02 5.76
C THR A 252 7.25 6.18 7.19
N PHE A 253 6.63 7.33 7.50
CA PHE A 253 5.96 7.57 8.79
C PHE A 253 4.86 6.54 9.04
N LEU A 254 3.98 6.29 8.07
CA LEU A 254 2.90 5.30 8.20
C LEU A 254 3.45 3.88 8.39
N SER A 255 4.53 3.52 7.69
CA SER A 255 5.21 2.23 7.89
C SER A 255 5.76 2.08 9.31
N GLY A 256 6.38 3.12 9.85
CA GLY A 256 6.85 3.16 11.24
C GLY A 256 5.70 3.03 12.26
N LYS A 257 4.56 3.66 11.96
CA LYS A 257 3.35 3.57 12.80
C LYS A 257 2.77 2.15 12.81
N ILE A 258 2.74 1.46 11.65
CA ILE A 258 2.35 0.05 11.58
C ILE A 258 3.28 -0.81 12.44
N GLN A 259 4.61 -0.63 12.33
CA GLN A 259 5.57 -1.38 13.12
C GLN A 259 5.35 -1.17 14.63
N PHE A 260 5.17 0.07 15.06
CA PHE A 260 4.85 0.39 16.44
C PHE A 260 3.58 -0.32 16.93
N LEU A 261 2.52 -0.31 16.12
CA LEU A 261 1.25 -0.98 16.47
C LEU A 261 1.40 -2.50 16.54
N LEU A 262 2.16 -3.11 15.63
CA LEU A 262 2.46 -4.54 15.67
C LEU A 262 3.19 -4.92 16.96
N ASP A 263 4.21 -4.15 17.35
CA ASP A 263 4.97 -4.38 18.57
C ASP A 263 4.08 -4.21 19.83
N ALA A 264 3.21 -3.20 19.84
CA ALA A 264 2.24 -2.99 20.91
C ALA A 264 1.23 -4.13 21.04
N VAL A 265 0.68 -4.62 19.90
CA VAL A 265 -0.25 -5.76 19.88
C VAL A 265 0.43 -7.02 20.41
N LEU A 266 1.67 -7.33 20.00
CA LEU A 266 2.44 -8.46 20.51
C LEU A 266 2.67 -8.34 22.02
N GLY A 267 2.95 -7.13 22.51
CA GLY A 267 3.06 -6.84 23.94
C GLY A 267 1.75 -7.13 24.71
N LEU A 268 0.61 -6.68 24.17
CA LEU A 268 -0.70 -6.93 24.76
C LEU A 268 -1.06 -8.42 24.79
N VAL A 269 -0.79 -9.15 23.72
CA VAL A 269 -0.98 -10.61 23.66
C VAL A 269 -0.13 -11.31 24.73
N SER A 270 1.13 -10.90 24.90
CA SER A 270 2.02 -11.45 25.93
C SER A 270 1.51 -11.18 27.34
N LEU A 271 0.96 -9.99 27.60
CA LEU A 271 0.35 -9.66 28.87
C LEU A 271 -0.89 -10.53 29.17
N GLU A 272 -1.76 -10.76 28.19
CA GLU A 272 -2.94 -11.60 28.37
C GLU A 272 -2.56 -13.08 28.57
N GLN A 273 -1.56 -13.60 27.83
CA GLN A 273 -1.00 -14.94 28.05
C GLN A 273 -0.46 -15.09 29.47
N ASN A 274 0.34 -14.14 29.95
CA ASN A 274 0.87 -14.15 31.31
C ASN A 274 -0.23 -14.14 32.37
N LYS A 275 -1.33 -13.41 32.13
CA LYS A 275 -2.49 -13.40 33.00
C LYS A 275 -3.19 -14.77 33.06
N ILE A 276 -3.37 -15.43 31.92
CA ILE A 276 -3.94 -16.77 31.84
C ILE A 276 -3.06 -17.77 32.58
N ILE A 277 -1.75 -17.79 32.33
CA ILE A 277 -0.79 -18.66 33.01
C ILE A 277 -0.85 -18.42 34.52
N LYS A 278 -0.93 -17.17 34.98
CA LYS A 278 -1.03 -16.80 36.40
C LYS A 278 -2.30 -17.40 37.04
N ILE A 279 -3.46 -17.29 36.36
CA ILE A 279 -4.73 -17.85 36.87
C ILE A 279 -4.60 -19.37 37.03
N PHE A 280 -4.09 -20.08 36.03
CA PHE A 280 -3.91 -21.54 36.11
C PHE A 280 -2.89 -21.95 37.18
N SER A 281 -1.78 -21.22 37.31
CA SER A 281 -0.77 -21.48 38.32
C SER A 281 -1.31 -21.33 39.72
N VAL A 282 -2.06 -20.25 39.95
CA VAL A 282 -2.72 -20.02 41.27
C VAL A 282 -3.75 -21.12 41.57
N ALA A 283 -4.58 -21.49 40.58
CA ALA A 283 -5.55 -22.55 40.74
C ALA A 283 -4.85 -23.88 41.11
N ALA A 284 -3.82 -24.28 40.37
CA ALA A 284 -3.05 -25.50 40.62
C ALA A 284 -2.46 -25.53 42.05
N VAL A 285 -1.83 -24.43 42.47
CA VAL A 285 -1.22 -24.36 43.82
C VAL A 285 -2.27 -24.33 44.95
N VAL A 286 -3.45 -23.73 44.74
CA VAL A 286 -4.55 -23.76 45.72
C VAL A 286 -5.14 -25.17 45.87
N PHE A 287 -5.23 -25.97 44.81
CA PHE A 287 -5.75 -27.33 44.85
C PHE A 287 -4.75 -28.39 45.30
N LEU A 288 -3.45 -28.12 45.24
CA LEU A 288 -2.40 -29.09 45.56
C LEU A 288 -2.42 -29.57 47.03
N PRO A 289 -2.52 -28.71 48.09
CA PRO A 289 -2.59 -29.16 49.47
C PRO A 289 -3.85 -29.98 49.79
N PRO A 290 -5.09 -29.58 49.39
CA PRO A 290 -6.26 -30.42 49.56
C PRO A 290 -6.14 -31.79 48.89
N THR A 291 -5.58 -31.84 47.66
CA THR A 291 -5.41 -33.08 46.93
C THR A 291 -4.40 -33.99 47.63
N LEU A 292 -3.31 -33.43 48.18
CA LEU A 292 -2.33 -34.18 48.98
C LEU A 292 -2.96 -34.81 50.22
N ILE A 293 -3.79 -34.04 50.94
CA ILE A 293 -4.52 -34.52 52.10
C ILE A 293 -5.47 -35.66 51.71
N ALA A 294 -6.27 -35.46 50.67
CA ALA A 294 -7.20 -36.47 50.18
C ALA A 294 -6.49 -37.76 49.74
N SER A 295 -5.34 -37.62 49.06
CA SER A 295 -4.53 -38.76 48.61
C SER A 295 -3.89 -39.51 49.81
N SER A 296 -3.44 -38.78 50.85
CA SER A 296 -2.88 -39.38 52.07
C SER A 296 -3.93 -40.22 52.80
N TYR A 297 -5.12 -39.71 52.98
CA TYR A 297 -6.22 -40.44 53.64
C TYR A 297 -6.88 -41.50 52.70
N GLY A 298 -6.62 -41.48 51.41
CA GLY A 298 -7.03 -42.48 50.44
C GLY A 298 -6.06 -43.66 50.33
N MET A 299 -4.95 -43.68 51.06
CA MET A 299 -3.98 -44.78 51.05
C MET A 299 -4.50 -45.97 51.83
N ASN A 300 -4.24 -47.21 51.33
CA ASN A 300 -4.69 -48.45 51.92
C ASN A 300 -3.70 -49.05 52.92
N PHE A 301 -3.27 -48.22 53.91
CA PHE A 301 -2.44 -48.73 54.99
C PHE A 301 -3.29 -49.34 56.10
N LYS A 302 -2.84 -50.49 56.72
CA LYS A 302 -3.58 -51.23 57.76
C LYS A 302 -3.64 -50.48 59.12
N ASN A 303 -2.68 -49.59 59.42
CA ASN A 303 -2.62 -48.81 60.67
C ASN A 303 -2.74 -47.32 60.35
N MET A 304 -3.97 -46.82 60.28
CA MET A 304 -4.29 -45.39 60.20
C MET A 304 -5.24 -45.03 61.38
N PRO A 305 -4.72 -44.60 62.52
CA PRO A 305 -5.51 -44.36 63.72
C PRO A 305 -6.58 -43.24 63.51
N GLU A 306 -6.36 -42.33 62.55
CA GLU A 306 -7.29 -41.25 62.25
C GLU A 306 -8.54 -41.73 61.52
N LEU A 307 -8.52 -42.89 60.85
CA LEU A 307 -9.70 -43.48 60.17
C LEU A 307 -10.69 -44.13 61.15
N GLU A 308 -10.23 -44.58 62.32
CA GLU A 308 -11.05 -45.18 63.37
C GLU A 308 -11.71 -44.08 64.27
N TRP A 309 -11.27 -42.81 64.11
CA TRP A 309 -11.81 -41.74 64.91
C TRP A 309 -13.14 -41.22 64.34
N GLN A 310 -14.19 -41.09 65.20
CA GLN A 310 -15.54 -40.70 64.81
C GLN A 310 -15.61 -39.33 64.09
N TYR A 311 -14.65 -38.41 64.39
CA TYR A 311 -14.53 -37.08 63.74
C TYR A 311 -13.44 -37.02 62.67
N GLY A 312 -12.81 -38.12 62.31
CA GLY A 312 -11.72 -38.16 61.34
C GLY A 312 -12.11 -37.61 59.98
N TYR A 313 -13.27 -38.00 59.43
CA TYR A 313 -13.76 -37.52 58.17
C TYR A 313 -14.05 -36.00 58.12
N PRO A 314 -14.87 -35.43 59.10
CA PRO A 314 -15.11 -34.00 59.10
C PRO A 314 -13.81 -33.19 59.41
N MET A 315 -12.88 -33.72 60.17
CA MET A 315 -11.57 -33.10 60.38
C MET A 315 -10.76 -33.02 59.08
N ALA A 316 -10.66 -34.11 58.33
CA ALA A 316 -9.95 -34.13 57.05
C ALA A 316 -10.55 -33.10 56.03
N LEU A 317 -11.85 -33.03 55.93
CA LEU A 317 -12.52 -32.01 55.14
C LEU A 317 -12.20 -30.58 55.58
N GLY A 318 -12.24 -30.35 56.90
CA GLY A 318 -11.88 -29.06 57.50
C GLY A 318 -10.46 -28.63 57.16
N VAL A 319 -9.49 -29.56 57.28
CA VAL A 319 -8.08 -29.29 56.97
C VAL A 319 -7.88 -29.02 55.45
N MET A 320 -8.58 -29.75 54.57
CA MET A 320 -8.58 -29.49 53.12
C MET A 320 -9.07 -28.06 52.81
N VAL A 321 -10.20 -27.66 53.39
CA VAL A 321 -10.77 -26.32 53.15
C VAL A 321 -9.86 -25.25 53.74
N LEU A 322 -9.33 -25.43 54.96
CA LEU A 322 -8.41 -24.48 55.57
C LEU A 322 -7.12 -24.33 54.77
N SER A 323 -6.58 -25.42 54.24
CA SER A 323 -5.38 -25.39 53.39
C SER A 323 -5.62 -24.63 52.10
N ALA A 324 -6.79 -24.84 51.43
CA ALA A 324 -7.16 -24.11 50.23
C ALA A 324 -7.32 -22.59 50.51
N ILE A 325 -8.04 -22.24 51.57
CA ILE A 325 -8.24 -20.85 51.99
C ILE A 325 -6.90 -20.20 52.35
N GLY A 326 -6.06 -20.87 53.13
CA GLY A 326 -4.73 -20.38 53.51
C GLY A 326 -3.85 -20.08 52.31
N THR A 327 -3.78 -21.00 51.36
CA THR A 327 -3.05 -20.82 50.11
C THR A 327 -3.60 -19.67 49.26
N TYR A 328 -4.93 -19.57 49.13
CA TYR A 328 -5.58 -18.46 48.42
C TYR A 328 -5.28 -17.10 49.09
N LEU A 329 -5.41 -16.99 50.40
CA LEU A 329 -5.10 -15.77 51.16
C LEU A 329 -3.63 -15.37 51.05
N PHE A 330 -2.71 -16.34 51.05
CA PHE A 330 -1.28 -16.09 50.83
C PHE A 330 -1.03 -15.41 49.45
N PHE A 331 -1.62 -15.93 48.39
CA PHE A 331 -1.48 -15.32 47.05
C PHE A 331 -2.14 -13.96 46.93
N LYS A 332 -3.30 -13.76 47.60
CA LYS A 332 -3.99 -12.47 47.69
C LYS A 332 -3.16 -11.43 48.40
N LEU A 333 -2.54 -11.77 49.56
CA LEU A 333 -1.67 -10.88 50.32
C LEU A 333 -0.40 -10.50 49.52
N LYS A 334 0.15 -11.42 48.75
CA LYS A 334 1.31 -11.18 47.88
C LYS A 334 0.96 -10.40 46.61
N ARG A 335 -0.30 -10.01 46.41
CA ARG A 335 -0.81 -9.33 45.15
C ARG A 335 -0.51 -10.12 43.87
N TRP A 336 -0.54 -11.43 43.98
CA TRP A 336 -0.40 -12.30 42.79
C TRP A 336 -1.75 -12.60 42.14
N LEU A 337 -2.80 -12.26 42.78
CA LEU A 337 -4.19 -12.29 42.30
C LEU A 337 -4.67 -10.87 42.00
#